data_c8eb7f79555564a8230e88a60111c06e
#
_entry.id   c8eb7f79555564a8230e88a60111c06e
#
_cell.length_a   1.000
_cell.length_b   1.000
_cell.length_c   1.000
_cell.angle_alpha   90.00
_cell.angle_beta   90.00
_cell.angle_gamma   90.00
#
_symmetry.space_group_name_H-M   'P 1'
#
loop_
_entity.id
_entity.type
_entity.pdbx_description
1 polymer ?
#
loop_
_entity_poly.entity_id
_entity_poly.type
_entity_poly.pdbx_seq_one_letter_code
_entity_poly.pdbx_strand_id
1 'polypeptide(L)'
;MKKKITLFISMIMALAMAFSLTACKDNTGGGGGGGLPPGGGGGVAPITSVTTVDGAYQYFENLPSGSSAAEVDNILQDAFGIDLTFPTAERIYSNDGSGSMGNQTYSYYVVTIDNTEQTGEGFYNSIKPTMVAAGYEDEDATLSFGKVIGDIVYTFEIDGRNGWIRIQINAYEYVEVWNPQVNVPENLKVVYNDDGITMVAVKIGNDYYSEYRSGGIAVMKYFSEYDEATQTWTLYDWNYGTNWGYYDYMGNNRYTTTSESIVQSIAFAFMVDYSMFSEYQADGTATVLTRTANKYIFEGESIINEYYADAQTGLILKVISGSRTSQVTEWDETVISFDGYDLPNTQGE
;
A
#
# COMPACT_ATOMS: atom_id res chain seq x y z
N MET A 1 -25.52 4.85 4.32
CA MET A 1 -24.44 3.94 4.70
C MET A 1 -23.16 4.64 4.34
N LYS A 2 -22.29 4.95 5.30
CA LYS A 2 -20.94 5.48 4.98
C LYS A 2 -20.15 4.30 4.40
N LYS A 3 -19.80 4.35 3.11
CA LYS A 3 -18.90 3.40 2.48
C LYS A 3 -17.55 3.58 3.18
N LYS A 4 -17.04 2.55 3.85
CA LYS A 4 -15.67 2.54 4.38
C LYS A 4 -14.76 2.34 3.18
N ILE A 5 -13.94 3.32 2.90
CA ILE A 5 -12.85 3.22 1.94
C ILE A 5 -11.76 2.45 2.68
N THR A 6 -11.63 1.16 2.42
CA THR A 6 -10.42 0.44 2.77
C THR A 6 -9.47 0.70 1.62
N LEU A 7 -8.56 1.63 1.82
CA LEU A 7 -7.63 2.06 0.77
C LEU A 7 -6.55 0.99 0.58
N PHE A 8 -6.52 0.40 -0.58
CA PHE A 8 -5.57 -0.64 -0.99
C PHE A 8 -4.25 -0.07 -1.50
N ILE A 9 -3.68 0.90 -0.78
CA ILE A 9 -2.44 1.56 -1.21
C ILE A 9 -1.19 0.74 -0.85
N SER A 10 -1.27 -0.14 0.16
CA SER A 10 -0.10 -0.79 0.76
C SER A 10 0.67 -1.73 -0.17
N MET A 11 0.06 -2.31 -1.19
CA MET A 11 0.77 -3.27 -2.06
C MET A 11 1.33 -2.64 -3.34
N ILE A 12 0.74 -1.59 -3.85
CA ILE A 12 1.29 -0.84 -4.99
C ILE A 12 2.64 -0.21 -4.60
N MET A 13 2.79 0.26 -3.34
CA MET A 13 4.05 0.80 -2.84
C MET A 13 5.16 -0.24 -2.72
N ALA A 14 4.89 -1.44 -2.23
CA ALA A 14 5.92 -2.48 -2.08
C ALA A 14 6.48 -2.91 -3.45
N LEU A 15 5.66 -2.95 -4.50
CA LEU A 15 6.11 -3.26 -5.86
C LEU A 15 6.78 -2.06 -6.53
N ALA A 16 6.29 -0.84 -6.34
CA ALA A 16 6.89 0.37 -6.91
C ALA A 16 8.26 0.69 -6.32
N MET A 17 8.51 0.41 -5.04
CA MET A 17 9.82 0.60 -4.41
C MET A 17 10.87 -0.39 -4.88
N ALA A 18 10.51 -1.60 -5.28
CA ALA A 18 11.46 -2.57 -5.85
C ALA A 18 12.00 -2.16 -7.22
N PHE A 19 11.29 -1.30 -7.97
CA PHE A 19 11.68 -0.86 -9.31
C PHE A 19 12.23 0.57 -9.37
N SER A 20 12.09 1.39 -8.34
CA SER A 20 12.53 2.80 -8.36
C SER A 20 14.02 3.03 -8.07
N LEU A 21 14.81 1.98 -7.79
CA LEU A 21 16.24 2.09 -7.51
C LEU A 21 17.13 2.25 -8.75
N THR A 22 16.58 2.31 -9.95
CA THR A 22 17.40 2.34 -11.20
C THR A 22 17.21 3.56 -12.10
N ALA A 23 16.49 4.60 -11.71
CA ALA A 23 16.25 5.75 -12.57
C ALA A 23 16.52 7.12 -11.92
N CYS A 24 17.73 7.31 -11.38
CA CYS A 24 18.31 8.65 -11.30
C CYS A 24 19.30 8.80 -12.44
N LYS A 25 18.82 9.21 -13.60
CA LYS A 25 19.67 9.72 -14.67
C LYS A 25 19.30 11.16 -14.90
N ASP A 26 20.19 12.05 -14.48
CA ASP A 26 20.12 13.47 -14.75
C ASP A 26 19.81 13.71 -16.23
N ASN A 27 18.67 14.26 -16.52
CA ASN A 27 18.35 14.76 -17.84
C ASN A 27 18.22 16.28 -17.78
N THR A 28 19.36 16.96 -17.81
CA THR A 28 19.46 18.36 -18.16
C THR A 28 19.29 18.48 -19.67
N GLY A 29 18.16 18.96 -20.12
CA GLY A 29 18.02 19.28 -21.55
C GLY A 29 16.65 19.68 -22.04
N GLY A 30 16.41 20.97 -22.15
CA GLY A 30 15.82 21.54 -23.34
C GLY A 30 14.33 21.82 -23.36
N GLY A 31 13.99 23.00 -23.00
CA GLY A 31 13.02 23.94 -23.41
C GLY A 31 12.08 23.65 -24.58
N GLY A 32 10.81 23.85 -24.34
CA GLY A 32 9.75 24.05 -25.29
C GLY A 32 8.71 24.98 -24.70
N GLY A 33 8.92 26.28 -24.80
CA GLY A 33 8.01 27.29 -24.30
C GLY A 33 6.71 27.33 -25.10
N GLY A 34 5.62 26.99 -24.45
CA GLY A 34 4.27 27.39 -24.82
C GLY A 34 3.83 28.48 -23.83
N GLY A 35 3.99 29.74 -24.22
CA GLY A 35 3.64 30.86 -23.36
C GLY A 35 2.15 30.92 -23.08
N LEU A 36 1.79 30.81 -21.83
CA LEU A 36 0.51 31.26 -21.31
C LEU A 36 0.55 32.81 -21.20
N PRO A 37 -0.57 33.51 -21.42
CA PRO A 37 -0.62 34.95 -21.33
C PRO A 37 -0.36 35.43 -19.89
N PRO A 38 0.41 36.50 -19.69
CA PRO A 38 0.63 37.05 -18.38
C PRO A 38 -0.59 37.87 -17.96
N GLY A 39 -1.19 37.54 -16.85
CA GLY A 39 -2.05 38.48 -16.20
C GLY A 39 -3.29 37.93 -15.55
N GLY A 40 -3.32 38.08 -14.27
CA GLY A 40 -4.51 37.99 -13.43
C GLY A 40 -4.33 36.93 -12.34
N GLY A 41 -4.30 37.39 -11.08
CA GLY A 41 -4.33 36.50 -9.92
C GLY A 41 -5.64 35.73 -9.85
N GLY A 42 -5.73 34.71 -10.64
CA GLY A 42 -6.76 33.70 -10.58
C GLY A 42 -6.18 32.53 -9.82
N GLY A 43 -6.70 32.27 -8.62
CA GLY A 43 -6.40 31.07 -7.86
C GLY A 43 -6.59 29.83 -8.72
N VAL A 44 -5.84 28.79 -8.40
CA VAL A 44 -5.96 27.47 -9.03
C VAL A 44 -7.39 26.96 -8.81
N ALA A 45 -8.05 26.45 -9.85
CA ALA A 45 -9.37 25.87 -9.67
C ALA A 45 -9.28 24.65 -8.74
N PRO A 46 -10.22 24.45 -7.80
CA PRO A 46 -10.15 23.30 -6.89
C PRO A 46 -10.32 21.97 -7.62
N ILE A 47 -9.58 20.96 -7.17
CA ILE A 47 -9.59 19.60 -7.75
C ILE A 47 -10.99 18.97 -7.76
N THR A 48 -11.87 19.40 -6.88
CA THR A 48 -13.28 18.95 -6.84
C THR A 48 -14.07 19.22 -8.14
N SER A 49 -13.52 20.08 -9.02
CA SER A 49 -14.09 20.32 -10.35
C SER A 49 -13.69 19.27 -11.39
N VAL A 50 -12.75 18.38 -11.07
CA VAL A 50 -12.26 17.35 -11.97
C VAL A 50 -13.06 16.07 -11.75
N THR A 51 -13.59 15.51 -12.82
CA THR A 51 -14.51 14.35 -12.76
C THR A 51 -14.00 13.10 -13.47
N THR A 52 -12.82 13.17 -14.11
CA THR A 52 -12.21 12.02 -14.80
C THR A 52 -10.73 11.90 -14.44
N VAL A 53 -10.20 10.67 -14.46
CA VAL A 53 -8.78 10.41 -14.15
C VAL A 53 -7.85 11.14 -15.12
N ASP A 54 -8.13 11.10 -16.41
CA ASP A 54 -7.36 11.86 -17.40
C ASP A 54 -7.40 13.37 -17.13
N GLY A 55 -8.56 13.87 -16.70
CA GLY A 55 -8.70 15.27 -16.27
C GLY A 55 -7.86 15.58 -15.05
N ALA A 56 -7.74 14.65 -14.08
CA ALA A 56 -6.89 14.80 -12.92
C ALA A 56 -5.41 14.83 -13.29
N TYR A 57 -4.98 13.97 -14.21
CA TYR A 57 -3.61 13.97 -14.72
C TYR A 57 -3.26 15.29 -15.41
N GLN A 58 -4.12 15.75 -16.31
CA GLN A 58 -3.97 17.06 -16.96
C GLN A 58 -4.00 18.22 -15.95
N TYR A 59 -4.78 18.09 -14.88
CA TYR A 59 -4.83 19.06 -13.81
C TYR A 59 -3.48 19.14 -13.08
N PHE A 60 -2.87 18.01 -12.73
CA PHE A 60 -1.55 17.98 -12.10
C PHE A 60 -0.45 18.60 -12.97
N GLU A 61 -0.44 18.28 -14.26
CA GLU A 61 0.52 18.85 -15.24
C GLU A 61 0.40 20.37 -15.38
N ASN A 62 -0.76 20.94 -15.03
CA ASN A 62 -1.00 22.39 -15.10
C ASN A 62 -0.94 23.08 -13.71
N LEU A 63 -0.67 22.36 -12.63
CA LEU A 63 -0.44 22.98 -11.33
C LEU A 63 0.86 23.79 -11.36
N PRO A 64 0.87 24.99 -10.80
CA PRO A 64 2.09 25.78 -10.74
C PRO A 64 3.13 25.12 -9.83
N SER A 65 4.41 25.26 -10.16
CA SER A 65 5.49 24.90 -9.25
C SER A 65 5.66 25.96 -8.17
N GLY A 66 5.81 25.51 -6.91
CA GLY A 66 6.13 26.36 -5.77
C GLY A 66 7.62 26.28 -5.45
N SER A 67 8.21 27.40 -5.04
CA SER A 67 9.63 27.53 -4.69
C SER A 67 9.86 27.95 -3.24
N SER A 68 8.80 28.10 -2.47
CA SER A 68 8.80 28.41 -1.04
C SER A 68 7.64 27.74 -0.32
N ALA A 69 7.75 27.61 1.01
CA ALA A 69 6.69 27.04 1.84
C ALA A 69 5.34 27.74 1.62
N ALA A 70 5.34 29.08 1.56
CA ALA A 70 4.10 29.83 1.38
C ALA A 70 3.48 29.64 -0.02
N GLU A 71 4.29 29.53 -1.07
CA GLU A 71 3.78 29.25 -2.42
C GLU A 71 3.21 27.83 -2.50
N VAL A 72 3.92 26.84 -1.94
CA VAL A 72 3.46 25.44 -1.91
C VAL A 72 2.17 25.31 -1.10
N ASP A 73 2.09 25.93 0.07
CA ASP A 73 0.89 25.94 0.91
C ASP A 73 -0.32 26.56 0.17
N ASN A 74 -0.13 27.73 -0.46
CA ASN A 74 -1.18 28.34 -1.27
C ASN A 74 -1.68 27.42 -2.40
N ILE A 75 -0.76 26.71 -3.08
CA ILE A 75 -1.14 25.74 -4.13
C ILE A 75 -1.97 24.59 -3.53
N LEU A 76 -1.53 24.01 -2.40
CA LEU A 76 -2.26 22.93 -1.74
C LEU A 76 -3.62 23.38 -1.21
N GLN A 77 -3.71 24.59 -0.69
CA GLN A 77 -4.96 25.18 -0.21
C GLN A 77 -5.94 25.43 -1.36
N ASP A 78 -5.49 26.06 -2.43
CA ASP A 78 -6.34 26.37 -3.59
C ASP A 78 -6.76 25.10 -4.33
N ALA A 79 -5.82 24.18 -4.56
CA ALA A 79 -6.06 22.97 -5.34
C ALA A 79 -6.83 21.90 -4.56
N PHE A 80 -6.44 21.61 -3.33
CA PHE A 80 -6.89 20.45 -2.57
C PHE A 80 -7.68 20.79 -1.29
N GLY A 81 -7.73 22.07 -0.93
CA GLY A 81 -8.40 22.55 0.30
C GLY A 81 -7.62 22.19 1.58
N ILE A 82 -6.30 22.09 1.49
CA ILE A 82 -5.40 21.67 2.55
C ILE A 82 -4.46 22.84 2.90
N ASP A 83 -4.43 23.24 4.17
CA ASP A 83 -3.55 24.26 4.73
C ASP A 83 -2.51 23.55 5.61
N LEU A 84 -1.27 23.43 5.13
CA LEU A 84 -0.21 22.69 5.78
C LEU A 84 0.81 23.59 6.48
N THR A 85 1.11 23.27 7.72
CA THR A 85 2.28 23.84 8.40
C THR A 85 3.52 22.98 8.09
N PHE A 86 4.43 23.54 7.29
CA PHE A 86 5.68 22.87 6.96
C PHE A 86 6.70 22.95 8.11
N PRO A 87 7.57 21.92 8.28
CA PRO A 87 8.67 21.98 9.24
C PRO A 87 9.72 22.99 8.81
N THR A 88 10.60 23.37 9.75
CA THR A 88 11.80 24.12 9.40
C THR A 88 12.68 23.29 8.48
N ALA A 89 13.02 23.83 7.34
CA ALA A 89 13.82 23.18 6.31
C ALA A 89 14.66 24.21 5.56
N GLU A 90 15.73 23.76 4.90
CA GLU A 90 16.56 24.66 4.07
C GLU A 90 15.77 25.11 2.83
N ARG A 91 15.01 24.16 2.24
CA ARG A 91 14.23 24.41 1.03
C ARG A 91 12.92 23.62 1.03
N ILE A 92 11.86 24.26 0.59
CA ILE A 92 10.56 23.64 0.33
C ILE A 92 10.14 24.04 -1.07
N TYR A 93 9.80 23.08 -1.91
CA TYR A 93 9.41 23.31 -3.29
C TYR A 93 8.46 22.24 -3.79
N SER A 94 7.75 22.53 -4.85
CA SER A 94 6.86 21.57 -5.50
C SER A 94 6.99 21.60 -7.01
N ASN A 95 6.68 20.48 -7.64
CA ASN A 95 6.64 20.34 -9.09
C ASN A 95 5.69 19.19 -9.48
N ASP A 96 5.25 19.25 -10.72
CA ASP A 96 4.61 18.11 -11.37
C ASP A 96 5.63 17.03 -11.73
N GLY A 97 5.14 15.82 -11.89
CA GLY A 97 5.93 14.68 -12.33
C GLY A 97 5.05 13.71 -13.12
N SER A 98 5.70 12.84 -13.85
CA SER A 98 5.04 11.75 -14.54
C SER A 98 5.81 10.46 -14.36
N GLY A 99 5.10 9.35 -14.36
CA GLY A 99 5.65 8.02 -14.26
C GLY A 99 4.95 7.07 -15.20
N SER A 100 5.48 5.85 -15.29
CA SER A 100 4.83 4.78 -16.03
C SER A 100 4.86 3.50 -15.21
N MET A 101 3.75 2.78 -15.20
CA MET A 101 3.65 1.45 -14.62
C MET A 101 3.11 0.51 -15.68
N GLY A 102 3.94 -0.40 -16.16
CA GLY A 102 3.64 -1.19 -17.35
C GLY A 102 3.43 -0.29 -18.56
N ASN A 103 2.27 -0.39 -19.20
CA ASN A 103 1.91 0.42 -20.38
C ASN A 103 1.10 1.69 -20.01
N GLN A 104 0.82 1.94 -18.73
CA GLN A 104 0.07 3.10 -18.28
C GLN A 104 1.03 4.21 -17.84
N THR A 105 0.80 5.43 -18.36
CA THR A 105 1.47 6.64 -17.90
C THR A 105 0.54 7.38 -16.96
N TYR A 106 1.05 7.87 -15.85
CA TYR A 106 0.30 8.65 -14.87
C TYR A 106 1.06 9.91 -14.51
N SER A 107 0.33 10.96 -14.16
CA SER A 107 0.88 12.22 -13.66
C SER A 107 0.62 12.34 -12.18
N TYR A 108 1.54 13.00 -11.48
CA TYR A 108 1.47 13.24 -10.05
C TYR A 108 2.04 14.61 -9.71
N TYR A 109 1.70 15.12 -8.54
CA TYR A 109 2.27 16.36 -8.00
C TYR A 109 3.11 16.03 -6.77
N VAL A 110 4.31 16.60 -6.69
CA VAL A 110 5.27 16.31 -5.62
C VAL A 110 5.63 17.55 -4.86
N VAL A 111 5.58 17.48 -3.54
CA VAL A 111 6.18 18.47 -2.64
C VAL A 111 7.42 17.84 -2.00
N THR A 112 8.53 18.56 -2.03
CA THR A 112 9.80 18.15 -1.43
C THR A 112 10.23 19.15 -0.36
N ILE A 113 10.66 18.63 0.79
CA ILE A 113 11.15 19.36 1.95
C ILE A 113 12.57 18.87 2.21
N ASP A 114 13.57 19.72 1.92
CA ASP A 114 15.00 19.39 2.00
C ASP A 114 15.64 19.91 3.29
N ASN A 115 16.58 19.13 3.85
CA ASN A 115 17.36 19.44 5.03
C ASN A 115 16.49 19.80 6.25
N THR A 116 15.53 18.94 6.56
CA THR A 116 14.69 19.01 7.76
C THR A 116 15.17 17.99 8.80
N GLU A 117 15.03 18.32 10.08
CA GLU A 117 15.23 17.39 11.19
C GLU A 117 14.01 16.52 11.46
N GLN A 118 12.87 16.84 10.85
CA GLN A 118 11.64 16.08 11.03
C GLN A 118 11.67 14.80 10.19
N THR A 119 11.19 13.69 10.76
CA THR A 119 10.99 12.42 10.05
C THR A 119 9.70 12.46 9.24
N GLY A 120 9.58 11.58 8.23
CA GLY A 120 8.32 11.41 7.45
C GLY A 120 7.14 11.10 8.35
N GLU A 121 7.29 10.17 9.30
CA GLU A 121 6.27 9.84 10.30
C GLU A 121 5.93 11.01 11.22
N GLY A 122 6.93 11.75 11.68
CA GLY A 122 6.71 12.95 12.50
C GLY A 122 5.94 14.02 11.75
N PHE A 123 6.24 14.22 10.47
CA PHE A 123 5.50 15.12 9.60
C PHE A 123 4.08 14.64 9.37
N TYR A 124 3.90 13.36 8.98
CA TYR A 124 2.59 12.74 8.82
C TYR A 124 1.69 12.97 10.05
N ASN A 125 2.19 12.66 11.24
CA ASN A 125 1.45 12.85 12.49
C ASN A 125 1.10 14.33 12.75
N SER A 126 1.95 15.26 12.33
CA SER A 126 1.72 16.70 12.51
C SER A 126 0.60 17.25 11.61
N ILE A 127 0.45 16.70 10.40
CA ILE A 127 -0.58 17.15 9.44
C ILE A 127 -1.88 16.35 9.52
N LYS A 128 -1.90 15.20 10.16
CA LYS A 128 -3.05 14.32 10.27
C LYS A 128 -4.35 15.03 10.70
N PRO A 129 -4.37 15.90 11.73
CA PRO A 129 -5.59 16.62 12.10
C PRO A 129 -6.14 17.50 10.96
N THR A 130 -5.26 18.15 10.22
CA THR A 130 -5.62 19.02 9.07
C THR A 130 -6.19 18.20 7.93
N MET A 131 -5.54 17.07 7.58
CA MET A 131 -5.99 16.17 6.52
C MET A 131 -7.36 15.57 6.81
N VAL A 132 -7.57 15.08 8.04
CA VAL A 132 -8.86 14.53 8.48
C VAL A 132 -9.96 15.62 8.48
N ALA A 133 -9.64 16.83 8.93
CA ALA A 133 -10.59 17.96 8.88
C ALA A 133 -10.96 18.35 7.44
N ALA A 134 -10.05 18.21 6.48
CA ALA A 134 -10.30 18.40 5.05
C ALA A 134 -11.06 17.24 4.39
N GLY A 135 -11.38 16.19 5.17
CA GLY A 135 -12.17 15.03 4.74
C GLY A 135 -11.37 13.94 4.04
N TYR A 136 -10.07 13.88 4.27
CA TYR A 136 -9.22 12.77 3.86
C TYR A 136 -9.28 11.66 4.92
N GLU A 137 -9.36 10.43 4.47
CA GLU A 137 -9.25 9.25 5.32
C GLU A 137 -7.77 8.95 5.55
N ASP A 138 -7.48 8.52 6.74
CA ASP A 138 -6.15 8.30 7.30
C ASP A 138 -5.75 6.83 7.15
N GLU A 139 -4.53 6.60 6.68
CA GLU A 139 -3.91 5.29 6.50
C GLU A 139 -2.54 5.25 7.20
N ASP A 140 -2.57 5.11 8.54
CA ASP A 140 -1.38 5.12 9.39
C ASP A 140 -0.27 4.20 8.90
N ALA A 141 -0.63 3.04 8.39
CA ALA A 141 0.31 2.01 7.98
C ALA A 141 1.19 2.37 6.79
N THR A 142 0.67 3.21 5.92
CA THR A 142 1.35 3.62 4.69
C THR A 142 1.79 5.08 4.74
N LEU A 143 1.60 5.75 5.88
CA LEU A 143 1.82 7.18 6.03
C LEU A 143 1.15 7.97 4.90
N SER A 144 -0.11 7.65 4.62
CA SER A 144 -0.85 8.26 3.53
C SER A 144 -2.26 8.69 3.94
N PHE A 145 -2.83 9.56 3.13
CA PHE A 145 -4.21 10.01 3.25
C PHE A 145 -4.91 9.84 1.92
N GLY A 146 -6.17 9.43 1.95
CA GLY A 146 -6.97 9.23 0.74
C GLY A 146 -8.30 9.96 0.78
N LYS A 147 -8.80 10.39 -0.39
CA LYS A 147 -10.11 10.99 -0.54
C LYS A 147 -10.72 10.62 -1.88
N VAL A 148 -11.98 10.21 -1.87
CA VAL A 148 -12.75 9.98 -3.10
C VAL A 148 -13.51 11.24 -3.47
N ILE A 149 -13.34 11.69 -4.71
CA ILE A 149 -14.07 12.80 -5.31
C ILE A 149 -14.65 12.32 -6.64
N GLY A 150 -15.97 12.09 -6.69
CA GLY A 150 -16.58 11.41 -7.84
C GLY A 150 -16.09 9.97 -7.97
N ASP A 151 -15.54 9.65 -9.14
CA ASP A 151 -14.97 8.33 -9.45
C ASP A 151 -13.42 8.33 -9.37
N ILE A 152 -12.83 9.31 -8.67
CA ILE A 152 -11.40 9.46 -8.54
C ILE A 152 -10.98 9.34 -7.09
N VAL A 153 -9.94 8.56 -6.82
CA VAL A 153 -9.23 8.51 -5.53
C VAL A 153 -8.02 9.42 -5.62
N TYR A 154 -7.91 10.37 -4.71
CA TYR A 154 -6.70 11.18 -4.51
C TYR A 154 -5.96 10.67 -3.29
N THR A 155 -4.66 10.43 -3.43
CA THR A 155 -3.81 9.99 -2.34
C THR A 155 -2.69 10.99 -2.08
N PHE A 156 -2.35 11.16 -0.81
CA PHE A 156 -1.20 11.92 -0.34
C PHE A 156 -0.28 10.94 0.37
N GLU A 157 0.79 10.56 -0.28
CA GLU A 157 1.77 9.60 0.23
C GLU A 157 2.97 10.35 0.79
N ILE A 158 3.35 10.05 2.03
CA ILE A 158 4.45 10.72 2.70
C ILE A 158 5.61 9.74 2.84
N ASP A 159 6.72 10.08 2.22
CA ASP A 159 8.00 9.37 2.35
C ASP A 159 9.05 10.33 2.93
N GLY A 160 9.90 9.85 3.83
CA GLY A 160 10.92 10.70 4.43
C GLY A 160 12.12 9.91 4.92
N ARG A 161 13.30 10.28 4.41
CA ARG A 161 14.59 9.64 4.75
C ARG A 161 15.69 10.68 4.88
N ASN A 162 16.56 10.50 5.87
CA ASN A 162 17.85 11.19 5.91
C ASN A 162 17.81 12.71 5.66
N GLY A 163 16.88 13.41 6.30
CA GLY A 163 16.81 14.86 6.23
C GLY A 163 15.96 15.40 5.09
N TRP A 164 15.19 14.59 4.38
CA TRP A 164 14.20 15.04 3.42
C TRP A 164 12.83 14.36 3.62
N ILE A 165 11.77 15.04 3.24
CA ILE A 165 10.41 14.53 3.21
C ILE A 165 9.82 14.81 1.83
N ARG A 166 9.13 13.84 1.27
CA ARG A 166 8.38 13.96 0.03
C ARG A 166 6.91 13.67 0.28
N ILE A 167 6.06 14.54 -0.23
CA ILE A 167 4.63 14.30 -0.32
C ILE A 167 4.34 14.09 -1.80
N GLN A 168 3.86 12.91 -2.16
CA GLN A 168 3.43 12.62 -3.53
C GLN A 168 1.91 12.56 -3.57
N ILE A 169 1.32 13.36 -4.45
CA ILE A 169 -0.13 13.42 -4.63
C ILE A 169 -0.45 12.75 -5.96
N ASN A 170 -1.24 11.68 -5.90
CA ASN A 170 -1.63 10.89 -7.06
C ASN A 170 -3.15 10.90 -7.21
N ALA A 171 -3.60 10.62 -8.43
CA ALA A 171 -5.00 10.33 -8.73
C ALA A 171 -5.12 8.96 -9.38
N TYR A 172 -6.14 8.22 -8.95
CA TYR A 172 -6.45 6.90 -9.51
C TYR A 172 -7.94 6.83 -9.80
N GLU A 173 -8.32 6.03 -10.77
CA GLU A 173 -9.72 5.68 -10.97
C GLU A 173 -10.25 4.96 -9.73
N TYR A 174 -11.38 5.45 -9.19
CA TYR A 174 -12.09 4.72 -8.15
C TYR A 174 -12.76 3.50 -8.79
N VAL A 175 -12.12 2.38 -8.66
CA VAL A 175 -12.71 1.11 -9.01
C VAL A 175 -13.27 0.52 -7.73
N GLU A 176 -14.58 0.16 -7.74
CA GLU A 176 -15.16 -0.61 -6.64
C GLU A 176 -14.51 -2.00 -6.67
N VAL A 177 -13.39 -2.10 -5.96
CA VAL A 177 -12.62 -3.34 -5.92
C VAL A 177 -13.43 -4.38 -5.16
N TRP A 178 -13.56 -5.56 -5.75
CA TRP A 178 -14.03 -6.71 -5.02
C TRP A 178 -13.09 -6.97 -3.83
N ASN A 179 -13.54 -6.61 -2.66
CA ASN A 179 -12.83 -6.85 -1.42
C ASN A 179 -13.65 -7.85 -0.60
N PRO A 180 -13.34 -9.14 -0.66
CA PRO A 180 -13.96 -10.09 0.23
C PRO A 180 -13.62 -9.69 1.66
N GLN A 181 -14.62 -9.66 2.51
CA GLN A 181 -14.39 -9.55 3.95
C GLN A 181 -13.56 -10.78 4.34
N VAL A 182 -12.27 -10.57 4.56
CA VAL A 182 -11.39 -11.63 5.04
C VAL A 182 -11.60 -11.78 6.53
N ASN A 183 -11.97 -12.98 6.94
CA ASN A 183 -12.17 -13.34 8.32
C ASN A 183 -11.30 -14.57 8.64
N VAL A 184 -10.06 -14.30 9.04
CA VAL A 184 -9.11 -15.35 9.41
C VAL A 184 -9.56 -15.98 10.72
N PRO A 185 -9.79 -17.32 10.80
CA PRO A 185 -10.11 -18.01 12.04
C PRO A 185 -9.12 -17.69 13.16
N GLU A 186 -9.58 -17.72 14.43
CA GLU A 186 -8.74 -17.45 15.59
C GLU A 186 -7.48 -18.33 15.63
N ASN A 187 -7.63 -19.58 15.23
CA ASN A 187 -6.52 -20.51 15.06
C ASN A 187 -6.58 -21.09 13.65
N LEU A 188 -5.50 -20.91 12.90
CA LEU A 188 -5.42 -21.38 11.53
C LEU A 188 -3.98 -21.65 11.14
N LYS A 189 -3.73 -22.82 10.57
CA LYS A 189 -2.52 -23.13 9.81
C LYS A 189 -2.91 -23.41 8.38
N VAL A 190 -2.23 -22.79 7.43
CA VAL A 190 -2.36 -23.11 6.01
C VAL A 190 -0.98 -23.36 5.40
N VAL A 191 -0.94 -24.27 4.45
CA VAL A 191 0.22 -24.49 3.58
C VAL A 191 -0.22 -24.19 2.16
N TYR A 192 0.49 -23.30 1.51
CA TYR A 192 0.23 -22.86 0.16
C TYR A 192 1.43 -23.20 -0.73
N ASN A 193 1.18 -23.78 -1.90
CA ASN A 193 2.21 -24.09 -2.88
C ASN A 193 2.03 -23.24 -4.14
N ASP A 194 3.15 -22.68 -4.59
CA ASP A 194 3.25 -21.84 -5.76
C ASP A 194 4.55 -22.12 -6.51
N ASP A 195 4.48 -22.93 -7.57
CA ASP A 195 5.58 -23.23 -8.52
C ASP A 195 6.96 -23.47 -7.85
N GLY A 196 6.97 -24.41 -6.91
CA GLY A 196 8.19 -24.81 -6.18
C GLY A 196 8.50 -23.95 -4.94
N ILE A 197 7.68 -22.95 -4.66
CA ILE A 197 7.69 -22.21 -3.39
C ILE A 197 6.58 -22.78 -2.50
N THR A 198 6.93 -23.10 -1.27
CA THR A 198 5.96 -23.48 -0.24
C THR A 198 5.87 -22.37 0.79
N MET A 199 4.67 -21.95 1.10
CA MET A 199 4.41 -20.95 2.13
C MET A 199 3.58 -21.57 3.23
N VAL A 200 4.00 -21.34 4.47
CA VAL A 200 3.27 -21.75 5.67
C VAL A 200 2.84 -20.48 6.38
N ALA A 201 1.56 -20.33 6.65
CA ALA A 201 1.04 -19.27 7.47
C ALA A 201 0.26 -19.84 8.64
N VAL A 202 0.46 -19.27 9.83
CA VAL A 202 -0.16 -19.70 11.08
C VAL A 202 -0.66 -18.50 11.84
N LYS A 203 -1.89 -18.57 12.32
CA LYS A 203 -2.47 -17.64 13.29
C LYS A 203 -2.83 -18.42 14.55
N ILE A 204 -2.50 -17.90 15.71
CA ILE A 204 -2.92 -18.43 17.02
C ILE A 204 -3.32 -17.25 17.90
N GLY A 205 -4.62 -17.12 18.20
CA GLY A 205 -5.15 -15.93 18.83
C GLY A 205 -4.89 -14.69 17.98
N ASN A 206 -4.11 -13.75 18.52
CA ASN A 206 -3.73 -12.51 17.82
C ASN A 206 -2.30 -12.54 17.24
N ASP A 207 -1.55 -13.64 17.43
CA ASP A 207 -0.20 -13.76 16.92
C ASP A 207 -0.18 -14.43 15.56
N TYR A 208 0.78 -14.01 14.72
CA TYR A 208 0.90 -14.49 13.34
C TYR A 208 2.32 -14.91 13.02
N TYR A 209 2.44 -16.02 12.28
CA TYR A 209 3.71 -16.50 11.75
C TYR A 209 3.54 -16.83 10.28
N SER A 210 4.57 -16.54 9.48
CA SER A 210 4.67 -17.10 8.13
C SER A 210 6.10 -17.45 7.75
N GLU A 211 6.23 -18.43 6.87
CA GLU A 211 7.49 -18.93 6.38
C GLU A 211 7.41 -19.26 4.89
N TYR A 212 8.40 -18.80 4.15
CA TYR A 212 8.55 -19.03 2.72
C TYR A 212 9.72 -19.97 2.50
N ARG A 213 9.49 -21.07 1.76
CA ARG A 213 10.49 -22.09 1.44
C ARG A 213 10.66 -22.21 -0.06
N SER A 214 11.90 -22.22 -0.51
CA SER A 214 12.28 -22.56 -1.88
C SER A 214 13.14 -23.81 -1.86
N GLY A 215 12.73 -24.86 -2.61
CA GLY A 215 13.42 -26.15 -2.59
C GLY A 215 13.48 -26.79 -1.20
N GLY A 216 12.52 -26.54 -0.33
CA GLY A 216 12.46 -27.04 1.04
C GLY A 216 13.29 -26.24 2.07
N ILE A 217 14.03 -25.24 1.64
CA ILE A 217 14.84 -24.36 2.51
C ILE A 217 14.06 -23.10 2.79
N ALA A 218 13.95 -22.72 4.09
CA ALA A 218 13.38 -21.41 4.47
C ALA A 218 14.25 -20.27 3.91
N VAL A 219 13.58 -19.33 3.23
CA VAL A 219 14.25 -18.16 2.64
C VAL A 219 13.83 -16.87 3.32
N MET A 220 12.62 -16.86 3.90
CA MET A 220 12.07 -15.70 4.59
C MET A 220 11.07 -16.18 5.66
N LYS A 221 11.02 -15.47 6.78
CA LYS A 221 10.03 -15.70 7.84
C LYS A 221 9.56 -14.37 8.38
N TYR A 222 8.31 -14.34 8.83
CA TYR A 222 7.71 -13.22 9.55
C TYR A 222 7.06 -13.74 10.83
N PHE A 223 7.11 -12.90 11.86
CA PHE A 223 6.38 -13.13 13.09
C PHE A 223 5.80 -11.82 13.59
N SER A 224 4.58 -11.84 14.06
CA SER A 224 3.91 -10.68 14.64
C SER A 224 3.37 -11.07 16.00
N GLU A 225 3.86 -10.39 17.04
CA GLU A 225 3.47 -10.60 18.44
C GLU A 225 2.52 -9.50 18.88
N TYR A 226 1.37 -9.88 19.42
CA TYR A 226 0.35 -8.95 19.91
C TYR A 226 0.55 -8.63 21.39
N ASP A 227 0.58 -7.35 21.72
CA ASP A 227 0.57 -6.85 23.10
C ASP A 227 -0.84 -6.38 23.47
N GLU A 228 -1.50 -7.12 24.37
CA GLU A 228 -2.84 -6.79 24.86
C GLU A 228 -2.90 -5.45 25.61
N ALA A 229 -1.82 -5.05 26.28
CA ALA A 229 -1.80 -3.82 27.06
C ALA A 229 -1.80 -2.56 26.17
N THR A 230 -1.09 -2.61 25.07
CA THR A 230 -0.99 -1.50 24.11
C THR A 230 -1.93 -1.66 22.90
N GLN A 231 -2.51 -2.84 22.71
CA GLN A 231 -3.33 -3.21 21.56
C GLN A 231 -2.58 -3.03 20.22
N THR A 232 -1.30 -3.39 20.23
CA THR A 232 -0.42 -3.27 19.07
C THR A 232 0.26 -4.58 18.74
N TRP A 233 0.59 -4.78 17.45
CA TRP A 233 1.49 -5.84 17.00
C TRP A 233 2.90 -5.28 16.85
N THR A 234 3.89 -6.03 17.32
CA THR A 234 5.30 -5.84 16.96
C THR A 234 5.65 -6.86 15.88
N LEU A 235 6.23 -6.39 14.77
CA LEU A 235 6.56 -7.22 13.62
C LEU A 235 8.06 -7.52 13.58
N TYR A 236 8.38 -8.75 13.24
CA TYR A 236 9.74 -9.29 13.11
C TYR A 236 9.89 -9.95 11.75
N ASP A 237 11.07 -9.87 11.18
CA ASP A 237 11.44 -10.58 9.97
C ASP A 237 12.77 -11.34 10.10
N TRP A 238 12.92 -12.35 9.27
CA TRP A 238 14.13 -13.11 9.12
C TRP A 238 14.33 -13.45 7.64
N ASN A 239 15.52 -13.18 7.13
CA ASN A 239 15.92 -13.52 5.78
C ASN A 239 17.04 -14.57 5.83
N TYR A 240 17.16 -15.41 4.79
CA TYR A 240 18.19 -16.44 4.71
C TYR A 240 19.60 -15.86 4.93
N GLY A 241 20.31 -16.44 5.89
CA GLY A 241 21.65 -15.99 6.27
C GLY A 241 21.70 -14.81 7.25
N THR A 242 20.57 -14.37 7.79
CA THR A 242 20.48 -13.35 8.84
C THR A 242 19.97 -13.91 10.15
N ASN A 243 19.95 -13.10 11.20
CA ASN A 243 19.22 -13.38 12.44
C ASN A 243 17.84 -12.74 12.39
N TRP A 244 16.95 -13.12 13.30
CA TRP A 244 15.71 -12.38 13.53
C TRP A 244 15.99 -10.93 13.88
N GLY A 245 15.26 -10.01 13.26
CA GLY A 245 15.28 -8.59 13.53
C GLY A 245 13.87 -8.02 13.59
N TYR A 246 13.74 -6.76 14.01
CA TYR A 246 12.49 -6.04 13.83
C TYR A 246 12.24 -5.81 12.35
N TYR A 247 11.01 -5.98 11.92
CA TYR A 247 10.61 -5.66 10.56
C TYR A 247 10.87 -4.18 10.28
N ASP A 248 11.68 -3.92 9.28
CA ASP A 248 12.09 -2.57 8.91
C ASP A 248 11.18 -2.03 7.80
N TYR A 249 10.10 -1.38 8.23
CA TYR A 249 9.24 -0.67 7.30
C TYR A 249 9.68 0.79 7.23
N MET A 250 10.12 1.24 6.06
CA MET A 250 10.61 2.60 5.79
C MET A 250 11.77 3.10 6.65
N GLY A 251 12.69 2.25 7.06
CA GLY A 251 13.88 2.66 7.83
C GLY A 251 13.66 2.83 9.33
N ASN A 252 12.55 2.33 9.86
CA ASN A 252 12.31 2.23 11.30
C ASN A 252 12.86 0.90 11.82
N ASN A 253 13.74 0.96 12.82
CA ASN A 253 14.36 -0.25 13.40
C ASN A 253 13.38 -1.17 14.14
N ARG A 254 12.16 -0.72 14.36
CA ARG A 254 11.08 -1.48 14.99
C ARG A 254 9.75 -1.04 14.41
N TYR A 255 9.04 -1.95 13.77
CA TYR A 255 7.71 -1.68 13.27
C TYR A 255 6.64 -2.20 14.21
N THR A 256 5.73 -1.31 14.63
CA THR A 256 4.53 -1.64 15.41
C THR A 256 3.30 -1.08 14.72
N THR A 257 2.18 -1.79 14.77
CA THR A 257 0.92 -1.36 14.17
C THR A 257 -0.27 -1.71 15.03
N THR A 258 -1.33 -0.90 14.97
CA THR A 258 -2.65 -1.21 15.54
C THR A 258 -3.57 -1.90 14.52
N SER A 259 -3.12 -2.05 13.28
CA SER A 259 -3.93 -2.59 12.18
C SER A 259 -3.70 -4.09 11.99
N GLU A 260 -4.71 -4.89 12.35
CA GLU A 260 -4.68 -6.34 12.11
C GLU A 260 -4.62 -6.66 10.61
N SER A 261 -5.23 -5.84 9.75
CA SER A 261 -5.24 -6.07 8.31
C SER A 261 -3.84 -6.05 7.70
N ILE A 262 -2.92 -5.22 8.25
CA ILE A 262 -1.52 -5.18 7.81
C ILE A 262 -0.81 -6.46 8.22
N VAL A 263 -0.99 -6.88 9.47
CA VAL A 263 -0.40 -8.12 9.98
C VAL A 263 -0.89 -9.31 9.15
N GLN A 264 -2.19 -9.35 8.84
CA GLN A 264 -2.78 -10.37 7.97
C GLN A 264 -2.20 -10.32 6.55
N SER A 265 -2.04 -9.14 5.97
CA SER A 265 -1.49 -8.98 4.61
C SER A 265 -0.03 -9.43 4.51
N ILE A 266 0.75 -9.33 5.60
CA ILE A 266 2.12 -9.84 5.65
C ILE A 266 2.11 -11.37 5.87
N ALA A 267 1.37 -11.85 6.87
CA ALA A 267 1.38 -13.26 7.24
C ALA A 267 0.69 -14.17 6.21
N PHE A 268 -0.38 -13.68 5.59
CA PHE A 268 -1.19 -14.40 4.60
C PHE A 268 -1.11 -13.76 3.21
N ALA A 269 0.02 -13.15 2.87
CA ALA A 269 0.20 -12.32 1.66
C ALA A 269 -0.36 -12.94 0.36
N PHE A 270 -0.34 -14.28 0.23
CA PHE A 270 -0.86 -14.99 -0.95
C PHE A 270 -2.35 -15.32 -0.87
N MET A 271 -3.01 -15.01 0.24
CA MET A 271 -4.40 -15.37 0.50
C MET A 271 -5.30 -14.17 0.76
N VAL A 272 -4.74 -12.97 0.89
CA VAL A 272 -5.45 -11.80 1.42
C VAL A 272 -5.49 -10.62 0.46
N ASP A 273 -4.59 -10.55 -0.52
CA ASP A 273 -4.51 -9.38 -1.39
C ASP A 273 -4.83 -9.67 -2.85
N TYR A 274 -5.89 -9.01 -3.32
CA TYR A 274 -6.44 -9.25 -4.66
C TYR A 274 -6.95 -7.97 -5.32
N SER A 275 -6.69 -6.84 -4.71
CA SER A 275 -7.17 -5.53 -5.15
C SER A 275 -6.50 -4.99 -6.42
N MET A 276 -5.46 -5.64 -6.89
CA MET A 276 -4.76 -5.23 -8.11
C MET A 276 -5.57 -5.45 -9.39
N PHE A 277 -6.74 -6.07 -9.30
CA PHE A 277 -7.51 -6.46 -10.46
C PHE A 277 -8.93 -5.90 -10.37
N SER A 278 -9.16 -4.86 -11.12
CA SER A 278 -10.38 -4.06 -11.05
C SER A 278 -11.64 -4.71 -11.61
N GLU A 279 -11.53 -5.81 -12.34
CA GLU A 279 -12.66 -6.37 -13.09
C GLU A 279 -12.77 -7.89 -12.95
N TYR A 280 -13.09 -8.37 -11.73
CA TYR A 280 -13.45 -9.77 -11.54
C TYR A 280 -14.94 -9.98 -11.79
N GLN A 281 -15.24 -11.02 -12.56
CA GLN A 281 -16.60 -11.51 -12.69
C GLN A 281 -16.80 -12.76 -11.82
N ALA A 282 -17.88 -12.79 -11.04
CA ALA A 282 -18.24 -13.97 -10.29
C ALA A 282 -18.62 -15.09 -11.28
N ASP A 283 -17.98 -16.26 -11.15
CA ASP A 283 -18.18 -17.44 -12.02
C ASP A 283 -18.57 -18.67 -11.20
N GLY A 284 -19.51 -18.50 -10.28
CA GLY A 284 -20.09 -19.58 -9.50
C GLY A 284 -19.21 -20.04 -8.33
N THR A 285 -19.26 -21.33 -8.04
CA THR A 285 -18.56 -21.95 -6.91
C THR A 285 -17.79 -23.19 -7.33
N ALA A 286 -16.75 -23.52 -6.58
CA ALA A 286 -15.95 -24.72 -6.76
C ALA A 286 -15.59 -25.34 -5.41
N THR A 287 -15.01 -26.52 -5.42
CA THR A 287 -14.44 -27.13 -4.21
C THR A 287 -12.93 -27.14 -4.32
N VAL A 288 -12.24 -26.54 -3.34
CA VAL A 288 -10.78 -26.57 -3.20
C VAL A 288 -10.44 -27.20 -1.86
N LEU A 289 -9.60 -28.24 -1.85
CA LEU A 289 -9.50 -29.17 -0.74
C LEU A 289 -10.90 -29.74 -0.40
N THR A 290 -11.41 -29.52 0.78
CA THR A 290 -12.76 -29.91 1.20
C THR A 290 -13.68 -28.69 1.42
N ARG A 291 -13.24 -27.51 0.99
CA ARG A 291 -13.90 -26.22 1.27
C ARG A 291 -14.63 -25.70 0.03
N THR A 292 -15.78 -25.10 0.25
CA THR A 292 -16.50 -24.38 -0.81
C THR A 292 -15.80 -23.04 -1.06
N ALA A 293 -15.46 -22.79 -2.31
CA ALA A 293 -14.86 -21.54 -2.75
C ALA A 293 -15.76 -20.83 -3.76
N ASN A 294 -15.88 -19.52 -3.63
CA ASN A 294 -16.44 -18.66 -4.67
C ASN A 294 -15.38 -18.49 -5.75
N LYS A 295 -15.76 -18.71 -7.02
CA LYS A 295 -14.88 -18.55 -8.17
C LYS A 295 -15.08 -17.19 -8.80
N TYR A 296 -13.98 -16.55 -9.15
CA TYR A 296 -13.92 -15.27 -9.86
C TYR A 296 -12.99 -15.40 -11.05
N ILE A 297 -13.36 -14.80 -12.17
CA ILE A 297 -12.56 -14.76 -13.39
C ILE A 297 -12.19 -13.32 -13.68
N PHE A 298 -10.93 -13.13 -14.03
CA PHE A 298 -10.38 -11.91 -14.61
C PHE A 298 -9.91 -12.21 -16.04
N GLU A 299 -10.48 -11.52 -17.00
CA GLU A 299 -10.07 -11.57 -18.41
C GLU A 299 -9.22 -10.34 -18.74
N GLY A 300 -7.89 -10.50 -18.73
CA GLY A 300 -6.98 -9.51 -19.27
C GLY A 300 -6.72 -9.73 -20.75
N GLU A 301 -6.09 -8.74 -21.41
CA GLU A 301 -5.81 -8.80 -22.86
C GLU A 301 -5.03 -10.05 -23.33
N SER A 302 -4.30 -10.71 -22.43
CA SER A 302 -3.42 -11.84 -22.77
C SER A 302 -3.52 -13.03 -21.82
N ILE A 303 -4.16 -12.89 -20.67
CA ILE A 303 -4.14 -13.91 -19.62
C ILE A 303 -5.50 -13.95 -18.92
N ILE A 304 -6.05 -15.14 -18.81
CA ILE A 304 -7.21 -15.41 -17.94
C ILE A 304 -6.67 -15.81 -16.58
N ASN A 305 -7.09 -15.11 -15.53
CA ASN A 305 -6.82 -15.46 -14.17
C ASN A 305 -8.10 -15.92 -13.48
N GLU A 306 -8.01 -17.01 -12.72
CA GLU A 306 -9.10 -17.53 -11.90
C GLU A 306 -8.69 -17.48 -10.43
N TYR A 307 -9.57 -16.96 -9.59
CA TYR A 307 -9.39 -16.92 -8.14
C TYR A 307 -10.50 -17.67 -7.45
N TYR A 308 -10.14 -18.44 -6.45
CA TYR A 308 -11.03 -19.27 -5.67
C TYR A 308 -10.93 -18.86 -4.21
N ALA A 309 -11.86 -18.02 -3.74
CA ALA A 309 -11.91 -17.53 -2.37
C ALA A 309 -12.80 -18.45 -1.52
N ASP A 310 -12.32 -18.84 -0.34
CA ASP A 310 -13.11 -19.59 0.62
C ASP A 310 -14.41 -18.86 0.95
N ALA A 311 -15.53 -19.54 0.83
CA ALA A 311 -16.85 -18.92 0.98
C ALA A 311 -17.15 -18.45 2.42
N GLN A 312 -16.44 -18.97 3.43
CA GLN A 312 -16.62 -18.61 4.83
C GLN A 312 -15.65 -17.54 5.31
N THR A 313 -14.40 -17.62 4.88
CA THR A 313 -13.33 -16.78 5.39
C THR A 313 -12.89 -15.69 4.43
N GLY A 314 -13.23 -15.80 3.13
CA GLY A 314 -12.74 -14.90 2.09
C GLY A 314 -11.28 -15.13 1.69
N LEU A 315 -10.56 -16.05 2.37
CA LEU A 315 -9.16 -16.35 2.04
C LEU A 315 -9.07 -17.09 0.70
N ILE A 316 -8.08 -16.73 -0.11
CA ILE A 316 -7.86 -17.41 -1.39
C ILE A 316 -7.28 -18.78 -1.19
N LEU A 317 -7.96 -19.78 -1.70
CA LEU A 317 -7.56 -21.17 -1.67
C LEU A 317 -6.78 -21.59 -2.91
N LYS A 318 -7.02 -20.92 -4.06
CA LYS A 318 -6.38 -21.27 -5.33
C LYS A 318 -6.38 -20.08 -6.27
N VAL A 319 -5.30 -19.96 -7.03
CA VAL A 319 -5.16 -19.02 -8.16
C VAL A 319 -4.69 -19.81 -9.39
N ILE A 320 -5.28 -19.53 -10.53
CA ILE A 320 -4.79 -20.00 -11.84
C ILE A 320 -4.45 -18.74 -12.64
N SER A 321 -3.22 -18.65 -13.13
CA SER A 321 -2.76 -17.57 -14.00
C SER A 321 -2.09 -18.16 -15.22
N GLY A 322 -2.80 -18.20 -16.33
CA GLY A 322 -2.34 -18.89 -17.52
C GLY A 322 -2.11 -20.39 -17.27
N SER A 323 -0.86 -20.86 -17.39
CA SER A 323 -0.48 -22.23 -17.11
C SER A 323 -0.04 -22.50 -15.66
N ARG A 324 0.08 -21.47 -14.83
CA ARG A 324 0.52 -21.57 -13.44
C ARG A 324 -0.66 -21.77 -12.51
N THR A 325 -0.52 -22.68 -11.58
CA THR A 325 -1.52 -22.93 -10.54
C THR A 325 -0.86 -22.85 -9.18
N SER A 326 -1.40 -22.00 -8.34
CA SER A 326 -1.00 -21.82 -6.97
C SER A 326 -2.19 -22.15 -6.07
N GLN A 327 -1.99 -22.95 -5.02
CA GLN A 327 -3.13 -23.38 -4.20
C GLN A 327 -2.74 -23.76 -2.77
N VAL A 328 -3.71 -23.68 -1.87
CA VAL A 328 -3.66 -24.26 -0.54
C VAL A 328 -3.64 -25.79 -0.63
N THR A 329 -2.72 -26.41 0.08
CA THR A 329 -2.55 -27.87 0.15
C THR A 329 -2.83 -28.43 1.53
N GLU A 330 -2.83 -27.59 2.58
CA GLU A 330 -3.18 -27.95 3.94
C GLU A 330 -3.99 -26.81 4.57
N TRP A 331 -5.02 -27.17 5.32
CA TRP A 331 -5.86 -26.25 6.10
C TRP A 331 -6.18 -26.91 7.43
N ASP A 332 -5.73 -26.30 8.54
CA ASP A 332 -5.90 -26.82 9.89
C ASP A 332 -6.32 -25.71 10.86
N GLU A 333 -7.54 -25.77 11.37
CA GLU A 333 -8.09 -24.86 12.39
C GLU A 333 -7.89 -25.38 13.82
N THR A 334 -7.18 -26.52 13.99
CA THR A 334 -6.96 -27.14 15.32
C THR A 334 -5.60 -26.81 15.93
N VAL A 335 -4.77 -26.04 15.22
CA VAL A 335 -3.46 -25.58 15.72
C VAL A 335 -3.65 -24.72 16.96
N ILE A 336 -2.87 -25.00 18.03
CA ILE A 336 -2.99 -24.31 19.33
C ILE A 336 -1.65 -23.79 19.87
N SER A 337 -0.54 -24.07 19.20
CA SER A 337 0.80 -23.60 19.58
C SER A 337 1.70 -23.40 18.38
N PHE A 338 2.72 -22.56 18.56
CA PHE A 338 3.81 -22.40 17.59
C PHE A 338 4.95 -23.42 17.81
N ASP A 339 4.69 -24.55 18.50
CA ASP A 339 5.69 -25.58 18.73
C ASP A 339 6.24 -26.12 17.40
N GLY A 340 7.56 -26.15 17.30
CA GLY A 340 8.26 -26.58 16.09
C GLY A 340 8.53 -25.47 15.06
N TYR A 341 8.05 -24.25 15.30
CA TYR A 341 8.40 -23.08 14.52
C TYR A 341 9.62 -22.34 15.13
N ASP A 342 10.47 -21.81 14.28
CA ASP A 342 11.60 -20.99 14.68
C ASP A 342 11.11 -19.54 14.83
N LEU A 343 10.97 -19.10 16.07
CA LEU A 343 10.46 -17.77 16.41
C LEU A 343 11.59 -16.83 16.88
N PRO A 344 11.41 -15.50 16.80
CA PRO A 344 12.34 -14.55 17.37
C PRO A 344 12.41 -14.76 18.89
N ASN A 345 13.58 -14.48 19.48
CA ASN A 345 13.71 -14.48 20.93
C ASN A 345 13.23 -13.13 21.49
N THR A 346 11.93 -13.05 21.80
CA THR A 346 11.31 -11.80 22.29
C THR A 346 11.52 -11.58 23.80
N GLN A 347 12.14 -12.55 24.53
CA GLN A 347 12.28 -12.52 26.00
C GLN A 347 13.57 -11.84 26.51
N GLY A 348 14.25 -11.04 25.72
CA GLY A 348 15.62 -10.61 26.05
C GLY A 348 16.01 -9.18 25.71
N GLU A 349 15.10 -8.20 25.64
CA GLU A 349 15.49 -6.78 25.54
C GLU A 349 14.72 -5.90 26.51
#